data_7136ea553d0eecd734639a99385f604a
#
_entry.id   7136ea553d0eecd734639a99385f604a
#
_cell.length_a   1.000
_cell.length_b   1.000
_cell.length_c   1.000
_cell.angle_alpha   90.00
_cell.angle_beta   90.00
_cell.angle_gamma   90.00
#
_symmetry.space_group_name_H-M   'P 1'
#
loop_
_entity.id
_entity.type
_entity.pdbx_description
1 polymer ?
#
loop_
_entity_poly.entity_id
_entity_poly.type
_entity_poly.pdbx_seq_one_letter_code
_entity_poly.pdbx_strand_id
1 'polypeptide(L)'
;MSLKIKKGDKMEYRYKNIYLEETIEEIFPKLNNSNTEYERSTFSLAYRPYENIEVYIYLEFGKVRLIKIFDENFQIDNTLKVGIALTDEIINRYDLYYDDFEEVYLSKKYKELAVIVDLADNIIGFSFVKERGEEWDYPKDKIKNYLECRNLQDIYGSLYNNDTLDADIEKREIYGQLDNYKFTFDMITRDIKSIQNLETGEFVKTYN
;
A
#
# COMPACT_ATOMS: atom_id res chain seq x y z
N MET A 1 -19.31 -9.78 7.89
CA MET A 1 -18.24 -10.80 7.99
C MET A 1 -17.28 -10.31 9.08
N SER A 2 -17.11 -11.05 10.18
CA SER A 2 -16.35 -10.55 11.35
C SER A 2 -14.87 -10.93 11.24
N LEU A 3 -13.99 -10.01 11.58
CA LEU A 3 -12.61 -10.31 11.88
C LEU A 3 -12.56 -11.26 13.09
N LYS A 4 -11.94 -12.43 12.95
CA LYS A 4 -11.69 -13.30 14.09
C LYS A 4 -10.46 -12.83 14.83
N ILE A 5 -10.66 -12.11 15.94
CA ILE A 5 -9.57 -11.80 16.88
C ILE A 5 -9.24 -13.09 17.62
N LYS A 6 -8.13 -13.72 17.30
CA LYS A 6 -7.55 -14.78 18.13
C LYS A 6 -6.84 -14.15 19.34
N LYS A 7 -7.23 -14.57 20.53
CA LYS A 7 -6.64 -14.14 21.79
C LYS A 7 -5.19 -14.63 21.83
N GLY A 8 -4.20 -13.69 21.77
CA GLY A 8 -2.78 -13.97 21.99
C GLY A 8 -1.87 -13.87 20.77
N ASP A 9 -2.38 -13.68 19.55
CA ASP A 9 -1.55 -13.62 18.35
C ASP A 9 -1.91 -12.41 17.47
N LYS A 10 -0.95 -12.02 16.61
CA LYS A 10 -1.08 -10.94 15.62
C LYS A 10 -2.47 -10.93 15.01
N MET A 11 -3.09 -9.74 14.98
CA MET A 11 -4.35 -9.54 14.28
C MET A 11 -4.09 -9.80 12.78
N GLU A 12 -4.84 -10.73 12.19
CA GLU A 12 -4.79 -11.01 10.77
C GLU A 12 -5.79 -10.07 10.08
N TYR A 13 -5.27 -9.01 9.47
CA TYR A 13 -6.09 -8.02 8.77
C TYR A 13 -6.42 -8.53 7.38
N ARG A 14 -7.69 -8.90 7.19
CA ARG A 14 -8.19 -9.38 5.90
C ARG A 14 -9.60 -8.90 5.62
N TYR A 15 -9.88 -8.73 4.35
CA TYR A 15 -11.24 -8.59 3.84
C TYR A 15 -11.47 -9.59 2.71
N LYS A 16 -12.50 -10.46 2.87
CA LYS A 16 -12.74 -11.60 1.96
C LYS A 16 -11.47 -12.46 1.85
N ASN A 17 -10.82 -12.48 0.68
CA ASN A 17 -9.60 -13.24 0.41
C ASN A 17 -8.36 -12.33 0.22
N ILE A 18 -8.44 -11.06 0.61
CA ILE A 18 -7.36 -10.08 0.51
C ILE A 18 -6.78 -9.86 1.89
N TYR A 19 -5.45 -9.91 2.01
CA TYR A 19 -4.71 -9.79 3.26
C TYR A 19 -3.68 -8.68 3.18
N LEU A 20 -3.41 -8.05 4.31
CA LEU A 20 -2.22 -7.22 4.48
C LEU A 20 -0.96 -8.10 4.33
N GLU A 21 0.11 -7.52 3.76
CA GLU A 21 1.38 -8.18 3.48
C GLU A 21 1.36 -9.24 2.36
N GLU A 22 0.25 -9.42 1.65
CA GLU A 22 0.28 -10.22 0.43
C GLU A 22 1.24 -9.61 -0.58
N THR A 23 2.03 -10.47 -1.20
CA THR A 23 2.93 -10.07 -2.30
C THR A 23 2.15 -9.73 -3.57
N ILE A 24 2.77 -8.99 -4.48
CA ILE A 24 2.19 -8.72 -5.80
C ILE A 24 1.80 -10.02 -6.51
N GLU A 25 2.64 -11.06 -6.42
CA GLU A 25 2.37 -12.37 -7.03
C GLU A 25 1.09 -13.03 -6.48
N GLU A 26 0.85 -12.92 -5.17
CA GLU A 26 -0.32 -13.49 -4.51
C GLU A 26 -1.60 -12.69 -4.76
N ILE A 27 -1.48 -11.37 -4.85
CA ILE A 27 -2.65 -10.49 -4.97
C ILE A 27 -3.11 -10.30 -6.42
N PHE A 28 -2.24 -10.25 -7.41
CA PHE A 28 -2.60 -10.01 -8.80
C PHE A 28 -3.65 -10.96 -9.36
N PRO A 29 -3.58 -12.30 -9.13
CA PRO A 29 -4.63 -13.21 -9.58
C PRO A 29 -6.02 -12.91 -8.99
N LYS A 30 -6.07 -12.26 -7.82
CA LYS A 30 -7.31 -11.87 -7.14
C LYS A 30 -7.86 -10.54 -7.67
N LEU A 31 -7.00 -9.69 -8.21
CA LEU A 31 -7.34 -8.37 -8.75
C LEU A 31 -7.68 -8.40 -10.24
N ASN A 32 -7.28 -9.44 -10.96
CA ASN A 32 -7.53 -9.61 -12.40
C ASN A 32 -9.01 -9.96 -12.71
N ASN A 33 -9.95 -9.18 -12.17
CA ASN A 33 -11.36 -9.23 -12.50
C ASN A 33 -11.69 -8.12 -13.52
N SER A 34 -12.62 -8.39 -14.43
CA SER A 34 -13.12 -7.42 -15.41
C SER A 34 -13.68 -6.13 -14.80
N ASN A 35 -13.94 -6.11 -13.49
CA ASN A 35 -14.51 -4.99 -12.74
C ASN A 35 -13.52 -4.33 -11.78
N THR A 36 -12.23 -4.71 -11.81
CA THR A 36 -11.23 -4.09 -10.94
C THR A 36 -10.81 -2.75 -11.52
N GLU A 37 -11.14 -1.66 -10.82
CA GLU A 37 -10.61 -0.34 -11.10
C GLU A 37 -9.17 -0.24 -10.59
N TYR A 38 -8.37 0.52 -11.31
CA TYR A 38 -6.97 0.73 -10.99
C TYR A 38 -6.63 2.23 -11.04
N GLU A 39 -5.89 2.68 -10.05
CA GLU A 39 -5.30 4.01 -9.99
C GLU A 39 -3.84 3.88 -9.56
N ARG A 40 -2.98 4.68 -10.17
CA ARG A 40 -1.56 4.73 -9.85
C ARG A 40 -1.22 6.01 -9.10
N SER A 41 -0.42 5.89 -8.06
CA SER A 41 0.30 7.00 -7.45
C SER A 41 1.81 6.79 -7.62
N THR A 42 2.63 7.80 -7.32
CA THR A 42 4.10 7.75 -7.44
C THR A 42 4.72 6.54 -6.73
N PHE A 43 4.12 6.05 -5.66
CA PHE A 43 4.71 5.00 -4.82
C PHE A 43 3.82 3.78 -4.64
N SER A 44 2.58 3.82 -5.10
CA SER A 44 1.64 2.71 -4.91
C SER A 44 0.72 2.50 -6.11
N LEU A 45 0.24 1.26 -6.22
CA LEU A 45 -0.85 0.86 -7.08
C LEU A 45 -2.10 0.72 -6.21
N ALA A 46 -3.13 1.51 -6.49
CA ALA A 46 -4.41 1.42 -5.79
C ALA A 46 -5.42 0.65 -6.65
N TYR A 47 -6.00 -0.38 -6.08
CA TYR A 47 -7.01 -1.22 -6.72
C TYR A 47 -8.33 -1.15 -5.98
N ARG A 48 -9.44 -1.15 -6.72
CA ARG A 48 -10.80 -1.33 -6.20
C ARG A 48 -11.39 -2.65 -6.69
N PRO A 49 -10.98 -3.79 -6.10
CA PRO A 49 -11.45 -5.10 -6.53
C PRO A 49 -12.93 -5.34 -6.24
N TYR A 50 -13.51 -4.55 -5.35
CA TYR A 50 -14.92 -4.48 -5.00
C TYR A 50 -15.30 -3.02 -4.76
N GLU A 51 -16.55 -2.66 -4.95
CA GLU A 51 -17.06 -1.28 -4.81
C GLU A 51 -16.68 -0.60 -3.49
N ASN A 52 -16.63 -1.38 -2.41
CA ASN A 52 -16.45 -0.88 -1.05
C ASN A 52 -15.08 -1.20 -0.45
N ILE A 53 -14.07 -1.45 -1.26
CA ILE A 53 -12.72 -1.74 -0.80
C ILE A 53 -11.66 -1.11 -1.71
N GLU A 54 -10.66 -0.52 -1.09
CA GLU A 54 -9.45 -0.06 -1.76
C GLU A 54 -8.25 -0.84 -1.23
N VAL A 55 -7.40 -1.31 -2.12
CA VAL A 55 -6.20 -2.08 -1.82
C VAL A 55 -5.00 -1.35 -2.40
N TYR A 56 -4.01 -1.05 -1.59
CA TYR A 56 -2.81 -0.34 -2.01
C TYR A 56 -1.59 -1.26 -1.90
N ILE A 57 -0.95 -1.45 -3.04
CA ILE A 57 0.31 -2.20 -3.15
C ILE A 57 1.45 -1.19 -3.24
N TYR A 58 2.33 -1.15 -2.25
CA TYR A 58 3.47 -0.24 -2.27
C TYR A 58 4.58 -0.85 -3.13
N LEU A 59 5.02 -0.09 -4.13
CA LEU A 59 6.02 -0.53 -5.12
C LEU A 59 7.35 -0.88 -4.46
N GLU A 60 7.76 -0.12 -3.44
CA GLU A 60 8.98 -0.39 -2.67
C GLU A 60 9.03 -1.82 -2.12
N PHE A 61 7.93 -2.27 -1.54
CA PHE A 61 7.86 -3.58 -0.88
C PHE A 61 7.33 -4.68 -1.80
N GLY A 62 6.60 -4.31 -2.87
CA GLY A 62 5.87 -5.25 -3.71
C GLY A 62 4.81 -6.01 -2.92
N LYS A 63 4.13 -5.34 -1.98
CA LYS A 63 3.17 -5.93 -1.06
C LYS A 63 1.99 -5.02 -0.81
N VAL A 64 0.86 -5.64 -0.45
CA VAL A 64 -0.31 -4.92 0.08
C VAL A 64 0.05 -4.33 1.44
N ARG A 65 0.12 -3.00 1.51
CA ARG A 65 0.48 -2.28 2.74
C ARG A 65 -0.68 -1.53 3.37
N LEU A 66 -1.73 -1.27 2.59
CA LEU A 66 -2.91 -0.56 3.05
C LEU A 66 -4.16 -1.21 2.43
N ILE A 67 -5.17 -1.43 3.26
CA ILE A 67 -6.52 -1.83 2.85
C ILE A 67 -7.51 -0.86 3.49
N LYS A 68 -8.37 -0.22 2.69
CA LYS A 68 -9.50 0.57 3.19
C LYS A 68 -10.79 -0.17 2.90
N ILE A 69 -11.69 -0.25 3.87
CA ILE A 69 -12.95 -0.99 3.80
C ILE A 69 -14.10 -0.07 4.15
N PHE A 70 -15.03 0.12 3.22
CA PHE A 70 -16.23 0.95 3.35
C PHE A 70 -17.52 0.12 3.28
N ASP A 71 -17.42 -1.21 3.43
CA ASP A 71 -18.57 -2.12 3.39
C ASP A 71 -19.46 -1.91 4.63
N GLU A 72 -20.72 -1.55 4.43
CA GLU A 72 -21.73 -1.34 5.48
C GLU A 72 -21.88 -2.52 6.43
N ASN A 73 -21.59 -3.73 5.94
CA ASN A 73 -21.68 -4.96 6.72
C ASN A 73 -20.36 -5.31 7.44
N PHE A 74 -19.33 -4.48 7.26
CA PHE A 74 -18.05 -4.76 7.90
C PHE A 74 -18.05 -4.33 9.37
N GLN A 75 -17.51 -5.19 10.19
CA GLN A 75 -17.34 -4.94 11.61
C GLN A 75 -16.06 -5.58 12.13
N ILE A 76 -15.40 -4.89 13.05
CA ILE A 76 -14.30 -5.45 13.85
C ILE A 76 -14.88 -6.42 14.87
N ASP A 77 -15.93 -5.97 15.56
CA ASP A 77 -16.75 -6.76 16.47
C ASP A 77 -18.18 -6.14 16.57
N ASN A 78 -18.98 -6.60 17.53
CA ASN A 78 -20.35 -6.13 17.69
C ASN A 78 -20.46 -4.63 18.07
N THR A 79 -19.37 -4.00 18.52
CA THR A 79 -19.35 -2.61 19.00
C THR A 79 -18.63 -1.64 18.08
N LEU A 80 -17.75 -2.13 17.20
CA LEU A 80 -17.01 -1.30 16.25
C LEU A 80 -17.32 -1.76 14.82
N LYS A 81 -18.23 -1.03 14.16
CA LYS A 81 -18.76 -1.36 12.83
C LYS A 81 -19.10 -0.11 12.03
N VAL A 82 -19.18 -0.25 10.73
CA VAL A 82 -19.63 0.83 9.82
C VAL A 82 -21.09 1.18 10.11
N GLY A 83 -21.44 2.45 9.96
CA GLY A 83 -22.80 2.99 10.09
C GLY A 83 -23.24 3.35 11.50
N ILE A 84 -22.37 3.28 12.51
CA ILE A 84 -22.68 3.75 13.85
C ILE A 84 -21.91 5.04 14.19
N ALA A 85 -22.43 5.82 15.13
CA ALA A 85 -21.72 6.97 15.65
C ALA A 85 -20.48 6.54 16.47
N LEU A 86 -19.38 7.24 16.28
CA LEU A 86 -18.18 7.11 17.09
C LEU A 86 -18.40 7.79 18.44
N THR A 87 -18.60 7.02 19.51
CA THR A 87 -18.86 7.49 20.85
C THR A 87 -17.62 7.46 21.72
N ASP A 88 -17.61 8.23 22.84
CA ASP A 88 -16.54 8.19 23.83
C ASP A 88 -16.30 6.79 24.39
N GLU A 89 -17.35 5.96 24.49
CA GLU A 89 -17.21 4.57 24.91
C GLU A 89 -16.37 3.76 23.91
N ILE A 90 -16.62 3.94 22.62
CA ILE A 90 -15.84 3.28 21.54
C ILE A 90 -14.41 3.82 21.54
N ILE A 91 -14.23 5.13 21.62
CA ILE A 91 -12.90 5.78 21.68
C ILE A 91 -12.08 5.18 22.81
N ASN A 92 -12.63 5.15 24.03
CA ASN A 92 -11.93 4.60 25.20
C ASN A 92 -11.67 3.08 25.07
N ARG A 93 -12.62 2.31 24.56
CA ARG A 93 -12.51 0.85 24.46
C ARG A 93 -11.40 0.40 23.51
N TYR A 94 -11.20 1.13 22.40
CA TYR A 94 -10.21 0.83 21.38
C TYR A 94 -8.96 1.70 21.47
N ASP A 95 -8.88 2.56 22.50
CA ASP A 95 -7.79 3.52 22.72
C ASP A 95 -7.51 4.33 21.43
N LEU A 96 -8.59 4.97 20.92
CA LEU A 96 -8.55 5.76 19.71
C LEU A 96 -8.11 7.19 20.03
N TYR A 97 -7.34 7.77 19.12
CA TYR A 97 -7.01 9.20 19.12
C TYR A 97 -7.10 9.74 17.70
N TYR A 98 -7.51 10.99 17.56
CA TYR A 98 -7.60 11.63 16.26
C TYR A 98 -6.20 12.02 15.76
N ASP A 99 -5.93 11.73 14.50
CA ASP A 99 -4.73 12.16 13.78
C ASP A 99 -5.14 13.23 12.76
N ASP A 100 -4.67 14.48 12.99
CA ASP A 100 -5.00 15.63 12.16
C ASP A 100 -4.42 15.58 10.75
N PHE A 101 -3.38 14.79 10.55
CA PHE A 101 -2.70 14.66 9.25
C PHE A 101 -3.41 13.65 8.34
N GLU A 102 -3.78 12.50 8.89
CA GLU A 102 -4.51 11.48 8.14
C GLU A 102 -6.03 11.69 8.17
N GLU A 103 -6.54 12.61 9.02
CA GLU A 103 -7.96 12.88 9.25
C GLU A 103 -8.76 11.63 9.64
N VAL A 104 -8.17 10.78 10.50
CA VAL A 104 -8.76 9.52 10.96
C VAL A 104 -8.51 9.30 12.45
N TYR A 105 -9.24 8.38 13.06
CA TYR A 105 -8.96 7.92 14.42
C TYR A 105 -8.04 6.71 14.39
N LEU A 106 -6.84 6.84 14.95
CA LEU A 106 -5.84 5.78 15.08
C LEU A 106 -6.01 5.05 16.40
N SER A 107 -5.78 3.72 16.41
CA SER A 107 -5.82 2.93 17.64
C SER A 107 -4.41 2.69 18.20
N LYS A 108 -4.18 3.10 19.47
CA LYS A 108 -2.96 2.74 20.20
C LYS A 108 -2.92 1.25 20.54
N LYS A 109 -4.09 0.62 20.70
CA LYS A 109 -4.23 -0.79 21.04
C LYS A 109 -3.98 -1.70 19.83
N TYR A 110 -4.42 -1.27 18.65
CA TYR A 110 -4.29 -2.01 17.38
C TYR A 110 -3.60 -1.10 16.38
N LYS A 111 -2.28 -1.09 16.39
CA LYS A 111 -1.44 -0.13 15.67
C LYS A 111 -1.73 0.00 14.17
N GLU A 112 -2.20 -1.07 13.54
CA GLU A 112 -2.53 -1.06 12.12
C GLU A 112 -3.95 -0.53 11.82
N LEU A 113 -4.82 -0.40 12.84
CA LEU A 113 -6.21 -0.01 12.68
C LEU A 113 -6.39 1.51 12.71
N ALA A 114 -7.10 2.03 11.72
CA ALA A 114 -7.72 3.34 11.79
C ALA A 114 -9.23 3.25 11.52
N VAL A 115 -9.96 4.17 12.14
CA VAL A 115 -11.40 4.35 11.97
C VAL A 115 -11.62 5.62 11.16
N ILE A 116 -12.31 5.51 10.04
CA ILE A 116 -12.65 6.61 9.14
C ILE A 116 -14.06 7.06 9.50
N VAL A 117 -14.24 8.35 9.75
CA VAL A 117 -15.53 8.96 10.11
C VAL A 117 -15.96 10.03 9.10
N ASP A 118 -17.24 10.32 9.06
CA ASP A 118 -17.78 11.48 8.35
C ASP A 118 -17.78 12.74 9.25
N LEU A 119 -18.24 13.86 8.72
CA LEU A 119 -18.32 15.13 9.44
C LEU A 119 -19.32 15.12 10.63
N ALA A 120 -20.12 14.09 10.75
CA ALA A 120 -21.07 13.89 11.85
C ALA A 120 -20.60 12.82 12.86
N ASP A 121 -19.32 12.44 12.79
CA ASP A 121 -18.69 11.39 13.60
C ASP A 121 -19.33 10.00 13.42
N ASN A 122 -19.97 9.72 12.29
CA ASN A 122 -20.38 8.36 11.99
C ASN A 122 -19.22 7.58 11.34
N ILE A 123 -19.04 6.34 11.76
CA ILE A 123 -18.04 5.45 11.19
C ILE A 123 -18.46 5.05 9.77
N ILE A 124 -17.71 5.51 8.78
CA ILE A 124 -17.95 5.22 7.36
C ILE A 124 -17.02 4.14 6.80
N GLY A 125 -15.95 3.81 7.52
CA GLY A 125 -14.99 2.80 7.08
C GLY A 125 -13.88 2.54 8.07
N PHE A 126 -13.01 1.62 7.65
CA PHE A 126 -11.80 1.24 8.38
C PHE A 126 -10.61 1.20 7.44
N SER A 127 -9.45 1.55 7.95
CA SER A 127 -8.20 1.43 7.24
C SER A 127 -7.23 0.56 8.05
N PHE A 128 -6.60 -0.38 7.38
CA PHE A 128 -5.57 -1.23 7.94
C PHE A 128 -4.26 -0.96 7.20
N VAL A 129 -3.28 -0.42 7.91
CA VAL A 129 -1.98 -0.08 7.33
C VAL A 129 -0.88 -0.78 8.12
N LYS A 130 0.04 -1.41 7.43
CA LYS A 130 1.19 -2.03 8.07
C LYS A 130 2.19 -0.95 8.50
N GLU A 131 2.68 -1.08 9.75
CA GLU A 131 3.68 -0.18 10.33
C GLU A 131 3.21 1.28 10.51
N ARG A 132 1.89 1.46 10.73
CA ARG A 132 1.36 2.77 11.08
C ARG A 132 1.97 3.26 12.41
N GLY A 133 2.36 4.53 12.43
CA GLY A 133 2.94 5.17 13.63
C GLY A 133 4.43 4.95 13.83
N GLU A 134 5.14 4.33 12.91
CA GLU A 134 6.58 4.44 12.79
C GLU A 134 6.90 5.78 12.11
N GLU A 135 7.96 6.47 12.57
CA GLU A 135 8.42 7.67 11.88
C GLU A 135 8.68 7.32 10.42
N TRP A 136 8.03 8.06 9.52
CA TRP A 136 8.29 7.93 8.09
C TRP A 136 9.72 8.36 7.83
N ASP A 137 10.62 7.39 7.73
CA ASP A 137 11.96 7.64 7.20
C ASP A 137 11.84 7.73 5.68
N TYR A 138 12.21 8.90 5.12
CA TYR A 138 12.30 9.03 3.68
C TYR A 138 13.15 7.90 3.12
N PRO A 139 12.69 7.23 2.06
CA PRO A 139 13.44 6.13 1.47
C PRO A 139 14.84 6.62 1.04
N LYS A 140 15.85 5.81 1.36
CA LYS A 140 17.24 6.10 1.06
C LYS A 140 17.78 5.09 0.07
N ASP A 141 18.66 5.55 -0.82
CA ASP A 141 19.36 4.64 -1.71
C ASP A 141 20.33 3.75 -0.92
N LYS A 142 20.40 2.49 -1.31
CA LYS A 142 21.37 1.53 -0.75
C LYS A 142 22.74 1.64 -1.42
N ILE A 143 22.79 2.16 -2.65
CA ILE A 143 24.02 2.31 -3.45
C ILE A 143 24.21 3.77 -3.89
N LYS A 144 25.46 4.14 -4.15
CA LYS A 144 25.81 5.49 -4.62
C LYS A 144 25.85 5.61 -6.15
N ASN A 145 26.21 4.53 -6.83
CA ASN A 145 26.28 4.50 -8.27
C ASN A 145 25.06 3.76 -8.83
N TYR A 146 24.06 4.50 -9.29
CA TYR A 146 22.80 3.94 -9.79
C TYR A 146 22.98 3.04 -11.02
N LEU A 147 24.08 3.16 -11.77
CA LEU A 147 24.39 2.22 -12.86
C LEU A 147 24.78 0.81 -12.37
N GLU A 148 25.06 0.66 -11.08
CA GLU A 148 25.31 -0.64 -10.45
C GLU A 148 24.04 -1.27 -9.88
N CYS A 149 22.89 -0.60 -10.01
CA CYS A 149 21.59 -1.05 -9.54
C CYS A 149 21.29 -2.48 -9.99
N ARG A 150 20.76 -3.28 -9.07
CA ARG A 150 20.29 -4.66 -9.32
C ARG A 150 18.83 -4.83 -8.93
N ASN A 151 18.35 -4.04 -7.99
CA ASN A 151 16.99 -4.11 -7.49
C ASN A 151 16.44 -2.70 -7.27
N LEU A 152 15.13 -2.53 -7.38
CA LEU A 152 14.45 -1.25 -7.17
C LEU A 152 14.85 -0.56 -5.86
N GLN A 153 14.98 -1.32 -4.78
CA GLN A 153 15.36 -0.77 -3.47
C GLN A 153 16.76 -0.17 -3.43
N ASP A 154 17.63 -0.50 -4.39
CA ASP A 154 18.98 0.05 -4.42
C ASP A 154 18.99 1.56 -4.66
N ILE A 155 18.01 2.06 -5.44
CA ILE A 155 17.91 3.47 -5.87
C ILE A 155 16.50 4.05 -5.65
N TYR A 156 15.68 3.39 -4.82
CA TYR A 156 14.28 3.77 -4.59
C TYR A 156 14.17 5.20 -4.01
N GLY A 157 15.07 5.59 -3.13
CA GLY A 157 15.11 6.93 -2.54
C GLY A 157 15.24 8.02 -3.60
N SER A 158 16.19 7.89 -4.52
CA SER A 158 16.37 8.84 -5.62
C SER A 158 15.18 8.88 -6.56
N LEU A 159 14.64 7.72 -6.95
CA LEU A 159 13.46 7.63 -7.82
C LEU A 159 12.23 8.27 -7.17
N TYR A 160 12.01 8.01 -5.88
CA TYR A 160 10.93 8.60 -5.10
C TYR A 160 11.05 10.12 -5.01
N ASN A 161 12.22 10.63 -4.61
CA ASN A 161 12.46 12.06 -4.43
C ASN A 161 12.36 12.87 -5.74
N ASN A 162 12.61 12.24 -6.89
CA ASN A 162 12.49 12.88 -8.21
C ASN A 162 11.10 12.67 -8.86
N ASP A 163 10.19 11.97 -8.19
CA ASP A 163 8.83 11.67 -8.69
C ASP A 163 8.83 11.00 -10.07
N THR A 164 9.78 10.09 -10.29
CA THR A 164 9.99 9.46 -11.62
C THR A 164 9.52 8.02 -11.71
N LEU A 165 8.96 7.48 -10.63
CA LEU A 165 8.41 6.12 -10.64
C LEU A 165 7.15 6.03 -11.48
N ASP A 166 7.07 4.98 -12.27
CA ASP A 166 5.92 4.62 -13.09
C ASP A 166 5.76 3.10 -13.11
N ALA A 167 4.59 2.61 -13.47
CA ALA A 167 4.32 1.18 -13.56
C ALA A 167 3.41 0.83 -14.74
N ASP A 168 3.74 -0.23 -15.43
CA ASP A 168 2.93 -0.85 -16.48
C ASP A 168 2.48 -2.23 -16.00
N ILE A 169 1.21 -2.34 -15.65
CA ILE A 169 0.64 -3.56 -15.07
C ILE A 169 0.55 -4.68 -16.10
N GLU A 170 0.24 -4.34 -17.35
CA GLU A 170 0.10 -5.34 -18.40
C GLU A 170 1.44 -5.99 -18.70
N LYS A 171 2.52 -5.20 -18.74
CA LYS A 171 3.88 -5.69 -18.90
C LYS A 171 4.50 -6.23 -17.62
N ARG A 172 3.88 -5.95 -16.46
CA ARG A 172 4.42 -6.24 -15.13
C ARG A 172 5.80 -5.60 -14.91
N GLU A 173 5.89 -4.32 -15.24
CA GLU A 173 7.13 -3.56 -15.18
C GLU A 173 6.95 -2.31 -14.34
N ILE A 174 8.00 -1.95 -13.58
CA ILE A 174 8.15 -0.67 -12.91
C ILE A 174 9.23 0.10 -13.65
N TYR A 175 8.99 1.36 -13.87
CA TYR A 175 9.93 2.27 -14.52
C TYR A 175 10.39 3.35 -13.55
N GLY A 176 11.61 3.81 -13.73
CA GLY A 176 12.12 4.99 -13.06
C GLY A 176 13.12 5.72 -13.94
N GLN A 177 13.31 7.01 -13.70
CA GLN A 177 14.30 7.80 -14.42
C GLN A 177 15.18 8.58 -13.43
N LEU A 178 16.49 8.49 -13.62
CA LEU A 178 17.47 9.32 -12.94
C LEU A 178 18.45 9.86 -13.99
N ASP A 179 18.64 11.17 -14.00
CA ASP A 179 19.40 11.88 -15.01
C ASP A 179 18.95 11.46 -16.43
N ASN A 180 19.88 11.02 -17.26
CA ASN A 180 19.63 10.59 -18.62
C ASN A 180 19.40 9.08 -18.75
N TYR A 181 19.08 8.37 -17.65
CA TYR A 181 18.90 6.93 -17.66
C TYR A 181 17.48 6.53 -17.26
N LYS A 182 16.90 5.65 -18.08
CA LYS A 182 15.65 4.94 -17.74
C LYS A 182 15.99 3.56 -17.18
N PHE A 183 15.41 3.26 -16.05
CA PHE A 183 15.48 1.97 -15.36
C PHE A 183 14.18 1.22 -15.58
N THR A 184 14.27 -0.06 -15.89
CA THR A 184 13.12 -0.97 -15.97
C THR A 184 13.33 -2.12 -15.00
N PHE A 185 12.35 -2.32 -14.11
CA PHE A 185 12.37 -3.38 -13.10
C PHE A 185 11.23 -4.36 -13.35
N ASP A 186 11.44 -5.61 -12.98
CA ASP A 186 10.36 -6.57 -12.84
C ASP A 186 9.46 -6.19 -11.67
N MET A 187 8.16 -6.17 -11.90
CA MET A 187 7.21 -5.71 -10.87
C MET A 187 7.07 -6.69 -9.70
N ILE A 188 7.31 -7.98 -9.92
CA ILE A 188 7.15 -9.02 -8.90
C ILE A 188 8.41 -9.14 -8.07
N THR A 189 9.58 -9.34 -8.71
CA THR A 189 10.86 -9.51 -8.02
C THR A 189 11.51 -8.19 -7.66
N ARG A 190 11.15 -7.10 -8.36
CA ARG A 190 11.76 -5.76 -8.32
C ARG A 190 13.20 -5.73 -8.79
N ASP A 191 13.68 -6.81 -9.40
CA ASP A 191 15.00 -6.87 -9.99
C ASP A 191 15.07 -6.01 -11.24
N ILE A 192 16.25 -5.44 -11.49
CA ILE A 192 16.50 -4.65 -12.69
C ILE A 192 16.45 -5.54 -13.93
N LYS A 193 15.68 -5.12 -14.94
CA LYS A 193 15.63 -5.73 -16.26
C LYS A 193 16.57 -5.04 -17.24
N SER A 194 16.59 -3.70 -17.20
CA SER A 194 17.44 -2.92 -18.09
C SER A 194 17.73 -1.52 -17.56
N ILE A 195 18.86 -0.96 -18.03
CA ILE A 195 19.19 0.46 -17.91
C ILE A 195 19.44 0.96 -19.33
N GLN A 196 18.68 1.98 -19.76
CA GLN A 196 18.78 2.59 -21.08
C GLN A 196 19.23 4.05 -20.95
N ASN A 197 20.23 4.45 -21.72
CA ASN A 197 20.59 5.85 -21.88
C ASN A 197 19.56 6.54 -22.80
N LEU A 198 18.89 7.56 -22.33
CA LEU A 198 17.82 8.25 -23.07
C LEU A 198 18.34 9.17 -24.18
N GLU A 199 19.59 9.64 -24.09
CA GLU A 199 20.20 10.48 -25.13
C GLU A 199 20.63 9.64 -26.36
N THR A 200 21.22 8.47 -26.11
CA THR A 200 21.73 7.62 -27.21
C THR A 200 20.74 6.55 -27.63
N GLY A 201 19.76 6.22 -26.77
CA GLY A 201 18.85 5.10 -26.94
C GLY A 201 19.48 3.73 -26.66
N GLU A 202 20.76 3.68 -26.32
CA GLU A 202 21.49 2.44 -26.09
C GLU A 202 21.20 1.85 -24.71
N PHE A 203 21.15 0.51 -24.64
CA PHE A 203 21.09 -0.18 -23.38
C PHE A 203 22.49 -0.30 -22.76
N VAL A 204 22.66 0.34 -21.58
CA VAL A 204 23.88 0.24 -20.79
C VAL A 204 23.99 -1.13 -20.14
N LYS A 205 22.85 -1.67 -19.71
CA LYS A 205 22.71 -3.00 -19.13
C LYS A 205 21.39 -3.64 -19.53
N THR A 206 21.44 -4.94 -19.74
CA THR A 206 20.25 -5.81 -19.90
C THR A 206 20.51 -7.09 -19.12
N TYR A 207 19.52 -7.49 -18.32
CA TYR A 207 19.57 -8.72 -17.55
C TYR A 207 18.52 -9.68 -18.12
N ASN A 208 18.95 -10.90 -18.43
CA ASN A 208 18.09 -11.99 -18.91
C ASN A 208 17.56 -12.80 -17.74
#